data_61901bba836013007ccb3c58baf69e74
#
_entry.id   61901bba836013007ccb3c58baf69e74
#
_cell.length_a   1.000
_cell.length_b   1.000
_cell.length_c   1.000
_cell.angle_alpha   90.00
_cell.angle_beta   90.00
_cell.angle_gamma   90.00
#
_symmetry.space_group_name_H-M   'P 1'
#
loop_
_entity.id
_entity.type
_entity.pdbx_description
1 polymer ?
#
loop_
_entity_poly.entity_id
_entity_poly.type
_entity_poly.pdbx_seq_one_letter_code
_entity_poly.pdbx_strand_id
1 'polypeptide(L)'
;MNFDSLRNRFDKIREDWAEDSEVDFQFKNKQYTTDLGQLALEIPFQHNKYLNHYTDLIEIKTSLEFQTRQLVKQKREYYGGEADAKTYAEKPFGTSIKTSEKMRVYLESDEDIINMEAKVKYIDQMLYFLDQVMKQISSRGFQINSAI
;
A
#
# COMPACT_ATOMS: atom_id res chain seq x y z
N MET A 1 -3.53 8.66 7.50
CA MET A 1 -2.43 8.94 6.54
C MET A 1 -3.03 9.53 5.28
N ASN A 2 -2.47 10.60 4.75
CA ASN A 2 -2.95 11.24 3.53
C ASN A 2 -2.20 10.70 2.29
N PHE A 3 -2.68 11.05 1.10
CA PHE A 3 -2.06 10.61 -0.15
C PHE A 3 -0.62 11.08 -0.31
N ASP A 4 -0.30 12.30 0.11
CA ASP A 4 1.05 12.84 -0.02
C ASP A 4 2.05 12.04 0.80
N SER A 5 1.69 11.64 2.01
CA SER A 5 2.51 10.76 2.84
C SER A 5 2.74 9.41 2.19
N LEU A 6 1.70 8.82 1.57
CA LEU A 6 1.81 7.55 0.86
C LEU A 6 2.71 7.68 -0.38
N ARG A 7 2.54 8.75 -1.16
CA ARG A 7 3.38 9.00 -2.34
C ARG A 7 4.84 9.18 -1.96
N ASN A 8 5.11 9.97 -0.93
CA ASN A 8 6.48 10.20 -0.45
C ASN A 8 7.13 8.90 0.00
N ARG A 9 6.38 8.06 0.70
CA ARG A 9 6.86 6.73 1.10
C ARG A 9 7.16 5.85 -0.11
N PHE A 10 6.28 5.85 -1.09
CA PHE A 10 6.46 5.05 -2.30
C PHE A 10 7.64 5.53 -3.13
N ASP A 11 7.79 6.83 -3.30
CA ASP A 11 8.91 7.43 -4.02
C ASP A 11 10.25 7.04 -3.38
N LYS A 12 10.31 7.07 -2.05
CA LYS A 12 11.51 6.65 -1.33
C LYS A 12 11.81 5.16 -1.53
N ILE A 13 10.81 4.31 -1.49
CA ILE A 13 10.98 2.87 -1.74
C ILE A 13 11.50 2.65 -3.16
N ARG A 14 10.97 3.36 -4.16
CA ARG A 14 11.42 3.27 -5.55
C ARG A 14 12.86 3.75 -5.71
N GLU A 15 13.23 4.84 -5.05
CA GLU A 15 14.60 5.36 -5.06
C GLU A 15 15.57 4.37 -4.44
N ASP A 16 15.22 3.80 -3.29
CA ASP A 16 16.03 2.78 -2.62
C ASP A 16 16.23 1.57 -3.53
N TRP A 17 15.17 1.12 -4.19
CA TRP A 17 15.27 -0.02 -5.11
C TRP A 17 16.09 0.30 -6.35
N ALA A 18 15.99 1.51 -6.88
CA ALA A 18 16.82 1.94 -8.01
C ALA A 18 18.30 1.86 -7.65
N GLU A 19 18.69 2.30 -6.46
CA GLU A 19 20.07 2.20 -5.97
C GLU A 19 20.48 0.75 -5.75
N ASP A 20 19.67 -0.02 -5.08
CA ASP A 20 19.99 -1.42 -4.78
C ASP A 20 20.07 -2.27 -6.06
N SER A 21 19.25 -1.99 -7.07
CA SER A 21 19.27 -2.69 -8.34
C SER A 21 20.46 -2.30 -9.23
N GLU A 22 21.00 -1.10 -9.08
CA GLU A 22 22.24 -0.70 -9.76
C GLU A 22 23.42 -1.55 -9.33
N VAL A 23 23.50 -1.88 -8.05
CA VAL A 23 24.52 -2.80 -7.53
C VAL A 23 24.42 -4.15 -8.24
N ASP A 24 23.21 -4.64 -8.48
CA ASP A 24 22.96 -5.87 -9.21
C ASP A 24 23.44 -5.78 -10.67
N PHE A 25 23.15 -4.66 -11.33
CA PHE A 25 23.61 -4.40 -12.69
C PHE A 25 25.14 -4.36 -12.78
N GLN A 26 25.81 -3.73 -11.83
CA GLN A 26 27.26 -3.70 -11.75
C GLN A 26 27.85 -5.10 -11.57
N PHE A 27 27.20 -5.95 -10.78
CA PHE A 27 27.60 -7.34 -10.61
C PHE A 27 27.59 -8.10 -11.96
N LYS A 28 26.56 -7.92 -12.77
CA LYS A 28 26.44 -8.58 -14.07
C LYS A 28 27.51 -8.14 -15.07
N ASN A 29 27.95 -6.89 -14.97
CA ASN A 29 28.94 -6.29 -15.88
C ASN A 29 30.38 -6.44 -15.40
N LYS A 30 30.61 -6.67 -14.12
CA LYS A 30 31.94 -6.87 -13.55
C LYS A 30 32.14 -8.33 -13.29
N GLN A 31 33.11 -8.93 -13.96
CA GLN A 31 33.47 -10.34 -13.75
C GLN A 31 34.28 -10.51 -12.45
N TYR A 32 33.74 -10.06 -11.33
CA TYR A 32 34.37 -10.19 -10.03
C TYR A 32 33.93 -11.49 -9.35
N THR A 33 34.78 -12.45 -9.31
CA THR A 33 34.57 -13.70 -8.58
C THR A 33 34.83 -13.56 -7.09
N THR A 34 35.58 -12.53 -6.67
CA THR A 34 35.98 -12.34 -5.26
C THR A 34 34.87 -11.77 -4.38
N ASP A 35 33.88 -11.05 -4.94
CA ASP A 35 32.83 -10.41 -4.19
C ASP A 35 31.52 -11.19 -4.15
N LEU A 36 31.46 -12.38 -4.78
CA LEU A 36 30.24 -13.18 -4.85
C LEU A 36 29.78 -13.66 -3.47
N GLY A 37 30.71 -14.08 -2.62
CA GLY A 37 30.40 -14.50 -1.26
C GLY A 37 29.83 -13.38 -0.41
N GLN A 38 30.36 -12.17 -0.56
CA GLN A 38 29.88 -10.98 0.13
C GLN A 38 28.51 -10.56 -0.39
N LEU A 39 28.31 -10.59 -1.72
CA LEU A 39 27.01 -10.31 -2.33
C LEU A 39 25.95 -11.30 -1.86
N ALA A 40 26.31 -12.58 -1.74
CA ALA A 40 25.40 -13.60 -1.22
C ALA A 40 24.98 -13.34 0.22
N LEU A 41 25.85 -12.75 1.04
CA LEU A 41 25.52 -12.38 2.43
C LEU A 41 24.63 -11.14 2.51
N GLU A 42 24.66 -10.29 1.50
CA GLU A 42 23.80 -9.08 1.45
C GLU A 42 22.35 -9.40 1.07
N ILE A 43 22.10 -10.52 0.41
CA ILE A 43 20.76 -10.89 -0.07
C ILE A 43 19.73 -10.95 1.07
N PRO A 44 19.98 -11.62 2.22
CA PRO A 44 19.04 -11.63 3.33
C PRO A 44 18.76 -10.22 3.90
N PHE A 45 19.77 -9.35 3.94
CA PHE A 45 19.60 -7.98 4.41
C PHE A 45 18.72 -7.17 3.48
N GLN A 46 18.93 -7.24 2.18
CA GLN A 46 18.09 -6.57 1.20
C GLN A 46 16.66 -7.10 1.23
N HIS A 47 16.49 -8.41 1.24
CA HIS A 47 15.17 -9.02 1.32
C HIS A 47 14.43 -8.56 2.58
N ASN A 48 15.10 -8.54 3.72
CA ASN A 48 14.51 -8.12 4.98
C ASN A 48 14.12 -6.63 4.96
N LYS A 49 14.93 -5.78 4.33
CA LYS A 49 14.62 -4.35 4.17
C LYS A 49 13.27 -4.14 3.47
N TYR A 50 13.05 -4.81 2.34
CA TYR A 50 11.81 -4.68 1.58
C TYR A 50 10.64 -5.41 2.22
N LEU A 51 10.92 -6.52 2.90
CA LEU A 51 9.90 -7.22 3.70
C LEU A 51 9.39 -6.35 4.83
N ASN A 52 10.26 -5.57 5.50
CA ASN A 52 9.84 -4.62 6.54
C ASN A 52 8.92 -3.55 5.98
N HIS A 53 9.24 -2.98 4.82
CA HIS A 53 8.35 -2.05 4.13
C HIS A 53 7.00 -2.69 3.82
N TYR A 54 7.01 -3.93 3.36
CA TYR A 54 5.80 -4.68 3.02
C TYR A 54 4.92 -4.88 4.25
N THR A 55 5.48 -5.34 5.36
CA THR A 55 4.72 -5.57 6.59
C THR A 55 4.18 -4.28 7.19
N ASP A 56 4.95 -3.19 7.15
CA ASP A 56 4.48 -1.88 7.59
C ASP A 56 3.28 -1.40 6.78
N LEU A 57 3.31 -1.60 5.47
CA LEU A 57 2.20 -1.24 4.59
C LEU A 57 0.97 -2.11 4.81
N ILE A 58 1.14 -3.39 5.12
CA ILE A 58 0.03 -4.28 5.50
C ILE A 58 -0.68 -3.74 6.75
N GLU A 59 0.08 -3.28 7.75
CA GLU A 59 -0.50 -2.69 8.96
C GLU A 59 -1.28 -1.40 8.64
N ILE A 60 -0.72 -0.53 7.81
CA ILE A 60 -1.39 0.70 7.38
C ILE A 60 -2.67 0.36 6.61
N LYS A 61 -2.60 -0.60 5.70
CA LYS A 61 -3.76 -1.05 4.92
C LYS A 61 -4.87 -1.56 5.84
N THR A 62 -4.52 -2.42 6.80
CA THR A 62 -5.48 -2.96 7.76
C THR A 62 -6.17 -1.85 8.54
N SER A 63 -5.42 -0.85 9.00
CA SER A 63 -5.97 0.30 9.71
C SER A 63 -6.91 1.11 8.82
N LEU A 64 -6.53 1.37 7.57
CA LEU A 64 -7.37 2.11 6.62
C LEU A 64 -8.64 1.35 6.26
N GLU A 65 -8.56 0.04 6.10
CA GLU A 65 -9.73 -0.80 5.84
C GLU A 65 -10.71 -0.77 7.02
N PHE A 66 -10.20 -0.80 8.24
CA PHE A 66 -11.04 -0.66 9.44
C PHE A 66 -11.72 0.72 9.48
N GLN A 67 -10.96 1.78 9.23
CA GLN A 67 -11.51 3.15 9.17
C GLN A 67 -12.55 3.29 8.07
N THR A 68 -12.33 2.62 6.93
CA THR A 68 -13.29 2.62 5.83
C THR A 68 -14.60 1.97 6.23
N ARG A 69 -14.55 0.83 6.92
CA ARG A 69 -15.77 0.16 7.42
C ARG A 69 -16.54 1.05 8.41
N GLN A 70 -15.82 1.72 9.31
CA GLN A 70 -16.45 2.68 10.24
C GLN A 70 -17.08 3.85 9.50
N LEU A 71 -16.39 4.40 8.50
CA LEU A 71 -16.91 5.48 7.69
C LEU A 71 -18.17 5.07 6.93
N VAL A 72 -18.15 3.88 6.32
CA VAL A 72 -19.34 3.34 5.62
C VAL A 72 -20.53 3.24 6.58
N LYS A 73 -20.32 2.75 7.79
CA LYS A 73 -21.37 2.68 8.80
C LYS A 73 -21.92 4.05 9.13
N GLN A 74 -21.06 5.04 9.38
CA GLN A 74 -21.47 6.43 9.67
C GLN A 74 -22.25 7.03 8.51
N LYS A 75 -21.79 6.82 7.28
CA LYS A 75 -22.47 7.34 6.09
C LYS A 75 -23.82 6.67 5.87
N ARG A 76 -23.91 5.38 6.13
CA ARG A 76 -25.19 4.65 6.06
C ARG A 76 -26.20 5.20 7.05
N GLU A 77 -25.79 5.48 8.27
CA GLU A 77 -26.64 6.11 9.29
C GLU A 77 -27.05 7.52 8.86
N TYR A 78 -26.10 8.29 8.34
CA TYR A 78 -26.36 9.65 7.86
C TYR A 78 -27.39 9.67 6.73
N TYR A 79 -27.17 8.88 5.68
CA TYR A 79 -28.09 8.83 4.53
C TYR A 79 -29.44 8.20 4.89
N GLY A 80 -29.47 7.33 5.88
CA GLY A 80 -30.67 6.67 6.36
C GLY A 80 -31.51 7.47 7.34
N GLY A 81 -31.06 8.66 7.71
CA GLY A 81 -31.78 9.52 8.67
C GLY A 81 -31.58 9.13 10.13
N GLU A 82 -30.59 8.32 10.44
CA GLU A 82 -30.34 7.76 11.78
C GLU A 82 -29.19 8.42 12.52
N ALA A 83 -28.51 9.39 11.91
CA ALA A 83 -27.45 10.14 12.57
C ALA A 83 -28.03 11.10 13.63
N ASP A 84 -27.16 11.65 14.50
CA ASP A 84 -27.61 12.55 15.56
C ASP A 84 -28.00 13.94 15.03
N ALA A 85 -28.72 14.70 15.85
CA ALA A 85 -29.22 16.03 15.48
C ALA A 85 -28.06 17.01 15.16
N LYS A 86 -26.94 16.89 15.84
CA LYS A 86 -25.77 17.73 15.61
C LYS A 86 -25.21 17.52 14.20
N THR A 87 -25.12 16.28 13.75
CA THR A 87 -24.65 15.92 12.40
C THR A 87 -25.51 16.60 11.33
N TYR A 88 -26.85 16.54 11.46
CA TYR A 88 -27.75 17.16 10.50
C TYR A 88 -27.80 18.69 10.61
N ALA A 89 -27.46 19.24 11.77
CA ALA A 89 -27.31 20.67 11.92
C ALA A 89 -26.11 21.22 11.17
N GLU A 90 -25.01 20.47 11.18
CA GLU A 90 -23.77 20.83 10.47
C GLU A 90 -23.84 20.50 8.98
N LYS A 91 -24.41 19.35 8.61
CA LYS A 91 -24.58 18.89 7.23
C LYS A 91 -26.03 18.41 7.03
N PRO A 92 -26.93 19.31 6.60
CA PRO A 92 -28.32 18.92 6.36
C PRO A 92 -28.44 17.93 5.22
N PHE A 93 -29.32 16.95 5.37
CA PHE A 93 -29.68 16.01 4.34
C PHE A 93 -31.21 16.00 4.22
N GLY A 94 -31.73 16.49 3.10
CA GLY A 94 -33.16 16.80 2.95
C GLY A 94 -34.10 15.61 2.78
N THR A 95 -33.58 14.37 2.84
CA THR A 95 -34.37 13.16 2.70
C THR A 95 -33.73 12.05 3.55
N SER A 96 -34.35 10.88 3.58
CA SER A 96 -33.75 9.69 4.17
C SER A 96 -33.92 8.51 3.20
N ILE A 97 -32.84 7.77 2.99
CA ILE A 97 -32.79 6.66 2.06
C ILE A 97 -33.24 5.40 2.79
N LYS A 98 -34.30 4.76 2.29
CA LYS A 98 -34.91 3.58 2.93
C LYS A 98 -34.69 2.28 2.19
N THR A 99 -34.36 2.32 0.90
CA THR A 99 -34.13 1.10 0.12
C THR A 99 -32.64 0.78 0.06
N SER A 100 -32.29 -0.49 0.13
CA SER A 100 -30.90 -0.94 0.05
C SER A 100 -30.25 -0.60 -1.29
N GLU A 101 -31.02 -0.60 -2.36
CA GLU A 101 -30.51 -0.29 -3.69
C GLU A 101 -30.10 1.17 -3.83
N LYS A 102 -30.94 2.11 -3.37
CA LYS A 102 -30.58 3.53 -3.32
C LYS A 102 -29.42 3.79 -2.37
N MET A 103 -29.42 3.15 -1.21
CA MET A 103 -28.35 3.27 -0.24
C MET A 103 -27.00 2.89 -0.86
N ARG A 104 -26.96 1.80 -1.61
CA ARG A 104 -25.74 1.36 -2.30
C ARG A 104 -25.23 2.43 -3.26
N VAL A 105 -26.12 3.06 -4.05
CA VAL A 105 -25.71 4.10 -5.00
C VAL A 105 -25.12 5.32 -4.26
N TYR A 106 -25.75 5.76 -3.17
CA TYR A 106 -25.26 6.88 -2.37
C TYR A 106 -23.89 6.57 -1.74
N LEU A 107 -23.71 5.38 -1.21
CA LEU A 107 -22.44 4.97 -0.61
C LEU A 107 -21.33 4.84 -1.65
N GLU A 108 -21.62 4.26 -2.80
CA GLU A 108 -20.66 4.11 -3.90
C GLU A 108 -20.24 5.45 -4.50
N SER A 109 -21.08 6.47 -4.39
CA SER A 109 -20.82 7.82 -4.91
C SER A 109 -20.27 8.78 -3.86
N ASP A 110 -20.17 8.35 -2.61
CA ASP A 110 -19.73 9.21 -1.51
C ASP A 110 -18.23 9.51 -1.66
N GLU A 111 -17.88 10.78 -1.72
CA GLU A 111 -16.50 11.22 -1.95
C GLU A 111 -15.54 10.79 -0.83
N ASP A 112 -16.01 10.82 0.42
CA ASP A 112 -15.16 10.43 1.55
C ASP A 112 -14.83 8.94 1.51
N ILE A 113 -15.80 8.10 1.15
CA ILE A 113 -15.62 6.66 0.98
C ILE A 113 -14.68 6.40 -0.19
N ILE A 114 -14.92 7.06 -1.33
CA ILE A 114 -14.08 6.92 -2.53
C ILE A 114 -12.63 7.26 -2.21
N ASN A 115 -12.39 8.34 -1.47
CA ASN A 115 -11.04 8.75 -1.09
C ASN A 115 -10.36 7.73 -0.19
N MET A 116 -11.07 7.15 0.77
CA MET A 116 -10.53 6.10 1.64
C MET A 116 -10.19 4.84 0.85
N GLU A 117 -11.09 4.41 -0.02
CA GLU A 117 -10.86 3.23 -0.87
C GLU A 117 -9.70 3.46 -1.84
N ALA A 118 -9.55 4.68 -2.36
CA ALA A 118 -8.44 5.03 -3.25
C ALA A 118 -7.09 4.93 -2.53
N LYS A 119 -7.02 5.29 -1.24
CA LYS A 119 -5.80 5.10 -0.44
C LYS A 119 -5.45 3.63 -0.28
N VAL A 120 -6.44 2.78 -0.01
CA VAL A 120 -6.23 1.33 0.11
C VAL A 120 -5.72 0.76 -1.22
N LYS A 121 -6.31 1.15 -2.34
CA LYS A 121 -5.86 0.73 -3.67
C LYS A 121 -4.43 1.19 -3.98
N TYR A 122 -4.08 2.38 -3.53
CA TYR A 122 -2.71 2.89 -3.69
C TYR A 122 -1.71 2.04 -2.92
N ILE A 123 -2.05 1.66 -1.69
CA ILE A 123 -1.22 0.74 -0.90
C ILE A 123 -1.11 -0.61 -1.60
N ASP A 124 -2.16 -1.12 -2.21
CA ASP A 124 -2.11 -2.37 -2.97
C ASP A 124 -1.10 -2.30 -4.13
N GLN A 125 -0.99 -1.15 -4.80
CA GLN A 125 0.04 -0.93 -5.82
C GLN A 125 1.45 -0.95 -5.23
N MET A 126 1.64 -0.35 -4.06
CA MET A 126 2.93 -0.37 -3.36
C MET A 126 3.30 -1.80 -2.93
N LEU A 127 2.34 -2.55 -2.43
CA LEU A 127 2.54 -3.97 -2.04
C LEU A 127 2.91 -4.83 -3.25
N TYR A 128 2.25 -4.61 -4.38
CA TYR A 128 2.59 -5.30 -5.62
C TYR A 128 4.03 -5.00 -6.04
N PHE A 129 4.43 -3.73 -6.01
CA PHE A 129 5.80 -3.34 -6.32
C PHE A 129 6.81 -4.04 -5.41
N LEU A 130 6.56 -4.03 -4.11
CA LEU A 130 7.45 -4.68 -3.14
C LEU A 130 7.52 -6.19 -3.33
N ASP A 131 6.40 -6.82 -3.68
CA ASP A 131 6.38 -8.25 -3.99
C ASP A 131 7.30 -8.57 -5.18
N GLN A 132 7.24 -7.75 -6.24
CA GLN A 132 8.12 -7.89 -7.40
C GLN A 132 9.59 -7.67 -7.04
N VAL A 133 9.87 -6.68 -6.21
CA VAL A 133 11.23 -6.42 -5.71
C VAL A 133 11.78 -7.63 -4.96
N MET A 134 11.00 -8.18 -4.04
CA MET A 134 11.43 -9.35 -3.25
C MET A 134 11.65 -10.58 -4.13
N LYS A 135 10.84 -10.78 -5.16
CA LYS A 135 11.03 -11.85 -6.15
C LYS A 135 12.32 -11.68 -6.93
N GLN A 136 12.64 -10.45 -7.34
CA GLN A 136 13.90 -10.17 -8.03
C GLN A 136 15.12 -10.41 -7.12
N ILE A 137 15.03 -10.02 -5.85
CA ILE A 137 16.08 -10.28 -4.87
C ILE A 137 16.30 -11.78 -4.70
N SER A 138 15.24 -12.56 -4.60
CA SER A 138 15.33 -14.04 -4.51
C SER A 138 15.96 -14.66 -5.74
N SER A 139 15.58 -14.22 -6.94
CA SER A 139 16.20 -14.65 -8.21
C SER A 139 17.68 -14.33 -8.25
N ARG A 140 18.07 -13.15 -7.78
CA ARG A 140 19.46 -12.73 -7.67
C ARG A 140 20.24 -13.65 -6.75
N GLY A 141 19.64 -14.05 -5.61
CA GLY A 141 20.23 -15.02 -4.70
C GLY A 141 20.55 -16.34 -5.39
N PHE A 142 19.64 -16.86 -6.19
CA PHE A 142 19.87 -18.06 -6.99
C PHE A 142 21.01 -17.88 -7.99
N GLN A 143 21.06 -16.76 -8.69
CA GLN A 143 22.11 -16.47 -9.66
C GLN A 143 23.49 -16.41 -9.01
N ILE A 144 23.60 -15.76 -7.86
CA ILE A 144 24.85 -15.65 -7.11
C ILE A 144 25.29 -17.02 -6.61
N ASN A 145 24.39 -17.80 -6.01
CA ASN A 145 24.70 -19.13 -5.51
C ASN A 145 25.13 -20.08 -6.63
N SER A 146 24.52 -19.94 -7.81
CA SER A 146 24.92 -20.75 -8.99
C SER A 146 26.29 -20.37 -9.53
N ALA A 147 26.73 -19.11 -9.30
CA ALA A 147 28.04 -18.64 -9.75
C ALA A 147 29.18 -18.97 -8.78
N ILE A 148 28.86 -19.31 -7.52
CA ILE A 148 29.83 -19.71 -6.52
C ILE A 148 30.21 -21.21 -6.71
#